data_c04f91adff472e570744d49bf6fe53b4
#
_entry.id   c04f91adff472e570744d49bf6fe53b4
#
_cell.length_a   1.000
_cell.length_b   1.000
_cell.length_c   1.000
_cell.angle_alpha   90.00
_cell.angle_beta   90.00
_cell.angle_gamma   90.00
#
_symmetry.space_group_name_H-M   'P 1'
#
loop_
_entity.id
_entity.type
_entity.pdbx_description
1 polymer ?
#
loop_
_entity_poly.entity_id
_entity_poly.type
_entity_poly.pdbx_seq_one_letter_code
_entity_poly.pdbx_strand_id
1 'polypeptide(L)'
;FAYAIMKGARLGILPASYYEYGKRAFDGICRTCIKEENNTLQMDHICLVAGLGNKDMREGTFEYYMREPIVKNDAKGVAPLILAYIETLHQ
;
A
#
# COMPACT_ATOMS: atom_id res chain seq x y z
N PHE A 1 4.63 0.46 -2.02
CA PHE A 1 5.55 1.35 -2.75
C PHE A 1 5.98 2.56 -1.93
N ALA A 2 5.03 3.22 -1.23
CA ALA A 2 5.36 4.41 -0.44
C ALA A 2 6.45 4.13 0.60
N TYR A 3 6.30 3.03 1.35
CA TYR A 3 7.28 2.63 2.36
C TYR A 3 8.66 2.39 1.73
N ALA A 4 8.69 1.61 0.64
CA ALA A 4 9.95 1.26 0.00
C ALA A 4 10.68 2.50 -0.53
N ILE A 5 9.94 3.42 -1.13
CA ILE A 5 10.52 4.65 -1.69
C ILE A 5 11.05 5.54 -0.58
N MET A 6 10.29 5.75 0.49
CA MET A 6 10.72 6.60 1.59
C MET A 6 11.91 6.01 2.33
N LYS A 7 11.88 4.71 2.62
CA LYS A 7 12.99 4.05 3.29
C LYS A 7 14.23 4.00 2.41
N GLY A 8 14.07 3.73 1.11
CA GLY A 8 15.18 3.73 0.16
C GLY A 8 15.88 5.08 0.10
N ALA A 9 15.10 6.16 0.12
CA ALA A 9 15.67 7.53 0.13
C ALA A 9 16.39 7.80 1.44
N ARG A 10 15.82 7.39 2.58
CA ARG A 10 16.43 7.59 3.89
C ARG A 10 17.75 6.85 4.01
N LEU A 11 17.84 5.64 3.49
CA LEU A 11 19.06 4.81 3.57
C LEU A 11 20.08 5.12 2.49
N GLY A 12 19.79 6.05 1.58
CA GLY A 12 20.72 6.42 0.52
C GLY A 12 20.73 5.48 -0.67
N ILE A 13 19.82 4.51 -0.73
CA ILE A 13 19.70 3.61 -1.88
C ILE A 13 19.11 4.35 -3.06
N LEU A 14 18.17 5.26 -2.80
CA LEU A 14 17.57 6.15 -3.79
C LEU A 14 18.01 7.59 -3.51
N PRO A 15 18.01 8.47 -4.53
CA PRO A 15 18.25 9.89 -4.28
C PRO A 15 17.28 10.45 -3.24
N ALA A 16 17.78 11.35 -2.39
CA ALA A 16 16.99 11.92 -1.29
C ALA A 16 15.68 12.57 -1.79
N SER A 17 15.69 13.11 -3.00
CA SER A 17 14.49 13.74 -3.58
C SER A 17 13.33 12.78 -3.76
N TYR A 18 13.60 11.48 -3.78
CA TYR A 18 12.55 10.48 -3.95
C TYR A 18 11.66 10.35 -2.71
N TYR A 19 12.13 10.81 -1.56
CA TYR A 19 11.31 10.78 -0.35
C TYR A 19 9.96 11.48 -0.57
N GLU A 20 9.97 12.62 -1.26
CA GLU A 20 8.73 13.37 -1.50
C GLU A 20 7.72 12.58 -2.34
N TYR A 21 8.19 11.77 -3.27
CA TYR A 21 7.29 10.91 -4.04
C TYR A 21 6.61 9.86 -3.16
N GLY A 22 7.38 9.23 -2.29
CA GLY A 22 6.84 8.26 -1.34
C GLY A 22 5.87 8.88 -0.35
N LYS A 23 6.22 10.06 0.18
CA LYS A 23 5.36 10.79 1.11
C LYS A 23 4.04 11.19 0.45
N ARG A 24 4.10 11.62 -0.80
CA ARG A 24 2.92 11.99 -1.56
C ARG A 24 2.01 10.78 -1.81
N ALA A 25 2.59 9.64 -2.12
CA ALA A 25 1.84 8.39 -2.28
C ALA A 25 1.18 7.98 -0.96
N PHE A 26 1.91 8.07 0.16
CA PHE A 26 1.38 7.78 1.48
C PHE A 26 0.21 8.70 1.82
N ASP A 27 0.36 10.00 1.60
CA ASP A 27 -0.71 10.96 1.86
C ASP A 27 -1.95 10.68 1.01
N GLY A 28 -1.74 10.24 -0.23
CA GLY A 28 -2.83 9.85 -1.12
C GLY A 28 -3.60 8.65 -0.58
N ILE A 29 -2.89 7.64 -0.08
CA ILE A 29 -3.51 6.46 0.52
C ILE A 29 -4.33 6.86 1.75
N CYS A 30 -3.79 7.73 2.60
CA CYS A 30 -4.51 8.18 3.78
C CYS A 30 -5.81 8.90 3.43
N ARG A 31 -5.81 9.68 2.33
CA ARG A 31 -7.01 10.40 1.92
C ARG A 31 -8.05 9.51 1.26
N THR A 32 -7.64 8.50 0.51
CA THR A 32 -8.55 7.72 -0.33
C THR A 32 -8.90 6.36 0.22
N CYS A 33 -8.01 5.74 0.98
CA CYS A 33 -8.17 4.35 1.43
C CYS A 33 -8.41 4.23 2.93
N ILE A 34 -8.12 5.27 3.72
CA ILE A 34 -8.34 5.24 5.17
C ILE A 34 -9.64 5.94 5.49
N LYS A 35 -10.49 5.27 6.26
CA LYS A 35 -11.78 5.81 6.69
C LYS A 35 -11.93 5.66 8.18
N GLU A 36 -12.62 6.61 8.81
CA GLU A 36 -12.96 6.54 10.22
C GLU A 36 -14.40 6.09 10.35
N GLU A 37 -14.62 4.95 11.01
CA GLU A 37 -15.94 4.40 11.28
C GLU A 37 -16.01 4.00 12.74
N ASN A 38 -17.07 4.42 13.45
CA ASN A 38 -17.28 4.06 14.86
C ASN A 38 -16.05 4.31 15.74
N ASN A 39 -15.37 5.43 15.53
CA ASN A 39 -14.14 5.83 16.23
C ASN A 39 -12.96 4.87 15.98
N THR A 40 -13.02 4.10 14.89
CA THR A 40 -11.96 3.18 14.49
C THR A 40 -11.50 3.52 13.08
N LEU A 41 -10.20 3.50 12.84
CA LEU A 41 -9.67 3.69 11.48
C LEU A 41 -9.78 2.39 10.71
N GLN A 42 -10.23 2.50 9.46
CA GLN A 42 -10.40 1.36 8.55
C GLN A 42 -9.58 1.60 7.29
N MET A 43 -8.88 0.58 6.82
CA MET A 43 -8.18 0.64 5.54
C MET A 43 -8.94 -0.16 4.49
N ASP A 44 -9.27 0.49 3.39
CA ASP A 44 -10.08 -0.12 2.32
C ASP A 44 -9.26 -0.25 1.03
N HIS A 45 -9.87 -0.76 -0.01
CA HIS A 45 -9.28 -0.88 -1.36
C HIS A 45 -8.05 -1.78 -1.41
N ILE A 46 -8.04 -2.86 -0.62
CA ILE A 46 -6.97 -3.85 -0.64
C ILE A 46 -7.42 -5.04 -1.49
N CYS A 47 -6.62 -5.44 -2.48
CA CYS A 47 -6.89 -6.66 -3.24
C CYS A 47 -6.77 -7.87 -2.33
N LEU A 48 -7.69 -8.83 -2.44
CA LEU A 48 -7.63 -10.04 -1.63
C LEU A 48 -6.34 -10.80 -1.90
N VAL A 49 -6.03 -11.03 -3.15
CA VAL A 49 -4.74 -11.58 -3.57
C VAL A 49 -4.39 -11.01 -4.95
N ALA A 50 -3.11 -11.11 -5.31
CA ALA A 50 -2.65 -10.76 -6.64
C ALA A 50 -1.53 -11.74 -7.01
N GLY A 51 -1.77 -12.61 -7.97
CA GLY A 51 -0.78 -13.61 -8.35
C GLY A 51 -1.19 -14.36 -9.59
N LEU A 52 -0.31 -15.20 -10.07
CA LEU A 52 -0.51 -15.99 -11.28
C LEU A 52 -0.68 -17.46 -10.91
N GLY A 53 -1.52 -18.17 -11.70
CA GLY A 53 -1.71 -19.61 -11.54
C GLY A 53 -2.40 -19.98 -10.23
N ASN A 54 -1.81 -20.93 -9.50
CA ASN A 54 -2.39 -21.43 -8.27
C ASN A 54 -3.61 -22.32 -8.53
N LYS A 55 -4.32 -22.70 -7.45
CA LYS A 55 -5.50 -23.55 -7.54
C LYS A 55 -6.63 -22.93 -8.37
N ASP A 56 -6.71 -21.61 -8.33
CA ASP A 56 -7.74 -20.86 -9.04
C ASP A 56 -7.34 -20.53 -10.48
N MET A 57 -6.21 -21.03 -10.94
CA MET A 57 -5.72 -20.82 -12.30
C MET A 57 -5.71 -19.35 -12.70
N ARG A 58 -5.20 -18.49 -11.82
CA ARG A 58 -5.17 -17.05 -12.04
C ARG A 58 -4.35 -16.68 -13.27
N GLU A 59 -4.96 -15.88 -14.13
CA GLU A 59 -4.34 -15.40 -15.35
C GLU A 59 -3.53 -14.13 -15.10
N GLY A 60 -2.50 -13.92 -15.92
CA GLY A 60 -1.72 -12.68 -15.86
C GLY A 60 -2.30 -11.59 -16.73
N THR A 61 -3.62 -11.43 -16.76
CA THR A 61 -4.30 -10.46 -17.62
C THR A 61 -4.84 -9.29 -16.80
N PHE A 62 -5.05 -8.16 -17.50
CA PHE A 62 -5.67 -6.98 -16.90
C PHE A 62 -7.08 -7.31 -16.43
N GLU A 63 -7.84 -8.07 -17.20
CA GLU A 63 -9.20 -8.43 -16.88
C GLU A 63 -9.28 -9.23 -15.57
N TYR A 64 -8.39 -10.21 -15.39
CA TYR A 64 -8.33 -10.93 -14.11
C TYR A 64 -8.04 -10.00 -12.96
N TYR A 65 -7.02 -9.14 -13.13
CA TYR A 65 -6.60 -8.25 -12.05
C TYR A 65 -7.74 -7.33 -11.60
N MET A 66 -8.56 -6.87 -12.55
CA MET A 66 -9.69 -6.01 -12.23
C MET A 66 -10.85 -6.76 -11.57
N ARG A 67 -10.86 -8.10 -11.66
CA ARG A 67 -11.91 -8.92 -11.03
C ARG A 67 -11.55 -9.37 -9.62
N GLU A 68 -10.30 -9.19 -9.20
CA GLU A 68 -9.88 -9.63 -7.87
C GLU A 68 -10.68 -8.90 -6.78
N PRO A 69 -11.25 -9.63 -5.80
CA PRO A 69 -12.03 -8.98 -4.74
C PRO A 69 -11.21 -7.95 -3.96
N ILE A 70 -11.88 -6.88 -3.57
CA ILE A 70 -11.30 -5.81 -2.75
C ILE A 70 -11.81 -6.00 -1.33
N VAL A 71 -10.89 -5.96 -0.36
CA VAL A 71 -11.20 -6.23 1.04
C VAL A 71 -10.72 -5.08 1.93
N LYS A 72 -11.20 -5.08 3.18
CA LYS A 72 -10.81 -4.09 4.18
C LYS A 72 -9.85 -4.70 5.20
N ASN A 73 -8.95 -3.88 5.71
CA ASN A 73 -8.09 -4.20 6.86
C ASN A 73 -7.29 -5.50 6.71
N ASP A 74 -6.99 -5.90 5.49
CA ASP A 74 -6.15 -7.07 5.26
C ASP A 74 -4.71 -6.72 5.63
N ALA A 75 -4.01 -7.65 6.30
CA ALA A 75 -2.66 -7.42 6.79
C ALA A 75 -1.67 -7.05 5.68
N LYS A 76 -1.84 -7.57 4.46
CA LYS A 76 -0.92 -7.25 3.38
C LYS A 76 -0.99 -5.79 2.91
N GLY A 77 -2.09 -5.09 3.27
CA GLY A 77 -2.19 -3.65 3.05
C GLY A 77 -1.89 -2.87 4.31
N VAL A 78 -2.40 -3.33 5.46
CA VAL A 78 -2.27 -2.62 6.75
C VAL A 78 -0.82 -2.59 7.23
N ALA A 79 -0.09 -3.72 7.13
CA ALA A 79 1.29 -3.76 7.62
C ALA A 79 2.20 -2.79 6.86
N PRO A 80 2.20 -2.74 5.51
CA PRO A 80 2.97 -1.73 4.80
C PRO A 80 2.56 -0.31 5.11
N LEU A 81 1.27 -0.07 5.38
CA LEU A 81 0.80 1.26 5.75
C LEU A 81 1.42 1.71 7.09
N ILE A 82 1.46 0.82 8.08
CA ILE A 82 2.07 1.13 9.38
C ILE A 82 3.56 1.38 9.20
N LEU A 83 4.24 0.58 8.39
CA LEU A 83 5.67 0.77 8.12
C LEU A 83 5.92 2.11 7.43
N ALA A 84 5.07 2.49 6.49
CA ALA A 84 5.19 3.79 5.81
C ALA A 84 4.98 4.94 6.80
N TYR A 85 4.01 4.82 7.70
CA TYR A 85 3.78 5.84 8.72
C TYR A 85 5.02 6.00 9.61
N ILE A 86 5.61 4.89 10.05
CA ILE A 86 6.83 4.92 10.87
C ILE A 86 7.96 5.64 10.13
N GLU A 87 8.09 5.40 8.82
CA GLU A 87 9.12 6.10 8.03
C GLU A 87 8.92 7.61 8.05
N THR A 88 7.69 8.10 8.08
CA THR A 88 7.47 9.55 8.16
C THR A 88 7.97 10.14 9.48
N LEU A 89 8.10 9.33 10.52
CA LEU A 89 8.57 9.77 11.82
C LEU A 89 10.10 9.88 11.91
N HIS A 90 10.83 9.38 10.92
CA HIS A 90 12.29 9.46 10.86
C HIS A 90 12.80 10.77 10.27
N GLN A 91 11.92 11.67 9.89
CA GLN A 91 12.29 12.96 9.31
C GLN A 91 12.49 14.02 10.36
#